data_8bb15edf38b59e1704aaf73f5e3ee5e4
#
_entry.id   8bb15edf38b59e1704aaf73f5e3ee5e4
#
_cell.length_a   1.000
_cell.length_b   1.000
_cell.length_c   1.000
_cell.angle_alpha   90.00
_cell.angle_beta   90.00
_cell.angle_gamma   90.00
#
_symmetry.space_group_name_H-M   'P 1'
#
loop_
_entity.id
_entity.type
_entity.pdbx_description
1 polymer ?
#
loop_
_entity_poly.entity_id
_entity_poly.type
_entity_poly.pdbx_seq_one_letter_code
_entity_poly.pdbx_strand_id
1 'polypeptide(L)'
;PTQQNPIHISCSCLMDASKTPIFWMLTITFFICGLSSTGIVGQHFIPFCSDNNVGAVVAASYLALMGIFNFLGTLGSGWLSDRFNNYNLLAIYYGLRGLSLIWLPYSDFDVFSLTLWAIFFGLDFIATVPPTVRLAGNFFGPIKGPIVFGWIFASHQFGSAVAAFAAGETRDSVLTYLPAFVVAGASCFIAVMLIIPFRKHKPVTA
;
A
#
# COMPACT_ATOMS: atom_id res chain seq x y z
N PRO A 1 0.27 8.42 -39.95
CA PRO A 1 0.45 8.67 -38.52
C PRO A 1 1.68 7.89 -38.08
N THR A 2 2.79 8.59 -37.84
CA THR A 2 4.00 7.99 -37.30
C THR A 2 3.67 7.40 -35.93
N GLN A 3 3.70 6.09 -35.85
CA GLN A 3 3.50 5.35 -34.62
C GLN A 3 4.66 5.72 -33.66
N GLN A 4 4.40 6.64 -32.73
CA GLN A 4 5.42 7.01 -31.74
C GLN A 4 5.76 5.77 -30.89
N ASN A 5 7.05 5.56 -30.66
CA ASN A 5 7.54 4.42 -29.91
C ASN A 5 6.91 4.44 -28.48
N PRO A 6 6.20 3.38 -28.05
CA PRO A 6 5.53 3.35 -26.73
C PRO A 6 6.46 3.66 -25.56
N ILE A 7 7.73 3.24 -25.64
CA ILE A 7 8.75 3.51 -24.62
C ILE A 7 9.03 5.02 -24.53
N HIS A 8 9.14 5.70 -25.68
CA HIS A 8 9.38 7.14 -25.71
C HIS A 8 8.22 7.92 -25.09
N ILE A 9 6.97 7.50 -25.37
CA ILE A 9 5.77 8.09 -24.77
C ILE A 9 5.79 7.90 -23.24
N SER A 10 6.09 6.68 -22.78
CA SER A 10 6.13 6.36 -21.36
C SER A 10 7.19 7.18 -20.60
N CYS A 11 8.42 7.28 -21.16
CA CYS A 11 9.49 8.06 -20.56
C CYS A 11 9.19 9.57 -20.57
N SER A 12 8.58 10.09 -21.66
CA SER A 12 8.16 11.49 -21.72
C SER A 12 7.09 11.80 -20.66
N CYS A 13 6.10 10.91 -20.49
CA CYS A 13 5.08 11.07 -19.44
C CYS A 13 5.71 11.05 -18.03
N LEU A 14 6.70 10.20 -17.78
CA LEU A 14 7.43 10.17 -16.52
C LEU A 14 8.18 11.48 -16.27
N MET A 15 8.93 11.99 -17.26
CA MET A 15 9.66 13.24 -17.16
C MET A 15 8.74 14.44 -16.88
N ASP A 16 7.57 14.48 -17.52
CA ASP A 16 6.57 15.53 -17.27
C ASP A 16 5.97 15.40 -15.87
N ALA A 17 5.59 14.19 -15.47
CA ALA A 17 4.99 13.92 -14.17
C ALA A 17 5.97 14.21 -13.01
N SER A 18 7.24 13.86 -13.16
CA SER A 18 8.28 14.04 -12.14
C SER A 18 8.55 15.51 -11.76
N LYS A 19 8.11 16.46 -12.59
CA LYS A 19 8.17 17.91 -12.31
C LYS A 19 7.07 18.35 -11.33
N THR A 20 6.13 17.49 -11.01
CA THR A 20 4.97 17.84 -10.17
C THR A 20 5.09 17.24 -8.75
N PRO A 21 4.76 18.01 -7.71
CA PRO A 21 4.83 17.49 -6.33
C PRO A 21 3.81 16.38 -6.06
N ILE A 22 2.69 16.38 -6.78
CA ILE A 22 1.66 15.33 -6.64
C ILE A 22 2.19 13.96 -7.09
N PHE A 23 3.02 13.91 -8.14
CA PHE A 23 3.65 12.67 -8.59
C PHE A 23 4.51 12.06 -7.48
N TRP A 24 5.35 12.85 -6.84
CA TRP A 24 6.23 12.37 -5.78
C TRP A 24 5.46 11.96 -4.52
N MET A 25 4.42 12.71 -4.16
CA MET A 25 3.54 12.31 -3.07
C MET A 25 2.91 10.95 -3.34
N LEU A 26 2.31 10.73 -4.52
CA LEU A 26 1.71 9.45 -4.89
C LEU A 26 2.76 8.32 -4.98
N THR A 27 3.93 8.60 -5.55
CA THR A 27 5.02 7.63 -5.71
C THR A 27 5.57 7.18 -4.36
N ILE A 28 5.87 8.10 -3.44
CA ILE A 28 6.41 7.77 -2.12
C ILE A 28 5.36 7.04 -1.27
N THR A 29 4.12 7.52 -1.25
CA THR A 29 3.06 6.86 -0.49
C THR A 29 2.77 5.47 -1.03
N PHE A 30 2.83 5.28 -2.34
CA PHE A 30 2.60 3.97 -2.95
C PHE A 30 3.81 3.02 -2.80
N PHE A 31 5.03 3.55 -2.72
CA PHE A 31 6.21 2.80 -2.26
C PHE A 31 5.99 2.26 -0.84
N ILE A 32 5.51 3.10 0.08
CA ILE A 32 5.18 2.70 1.46
C ILE A 32 4.04 1.67 1.48
N CYS A 33 3.08 1.79 0.55
CA CYS A 33 2.05 0.76 0.37
C CYS A 33 2.66 -0.60 0.06
N GLY A 34 3.55 -0.68 -0.94
CA GLY A 34 4.24 -1.92 -1.30
C GLY A 34 5.06 -2.49 -0.15
N LEU A 35 5.80 -1.63 0.53
CA LEU A 35 6.59 -1.98 1.71
C LEU A 35 5.71 -2.62 2.80
N SER A 36 4.62 -1.96 3.17
CA SER A 36 3.78 -2.33 4.32
C SER A 36 2.79 -3.47 4.03
N SER A 37 2.37 -3.66 2.77
CA SER A 37 1.42 -4.71 2.39
C SER A 37 2.13 -5.94 1.82
N THR A 38 2.51 -5.88 0.55
CA THR A 38 3.07 -7.03 -0.18
C THR A 38 4.45 -7.44 0.36
N GLY A 39 5.29 -6.46 0.71
CA GLY A 39 6.65 -6.72 1.18
C GLY A 39 6.68 -7.37 2.57
N ILE A 40 6.03 -6.78 3.55
CA ILE A 40 5.99 -7.33 4.92
C ILE A 40 4.94 -8.44 5.04
N VAL A 41 3.67 -8.10 4.87
CA VAL A 41 2.59 -9.06 5.17
C VAL A 41 2.53 -10.16 4.12
N GLY A 42 2.61 -9.82 2.83
CA GLY A 42 2.54 -10.79 1.75
C GLY A 42 3.66 -11.83 1.78
N GLN A 43 4.87 -11.46 2.23
CA GLN A 43 6.02 -12.36 2.23
C GLN A 43 6.33 -12.96 3.61
N HIS A 44 6.10 -12.22 4.69
CA HIS A 44 6.60 -12.62 6.01
C HIS A 44 5.52 -12.93 7.04
N PHE A 45 4.23 -12.81 6.70
CA PHE A 45 3.16 -13.11 7.67
C PHE A 45 3.17 -14.58 8.14
N ILE A 46 3.34 -15.54 7.23
CA ILE A 46 3.37 -16.96 7.60
C ILE A 46 4.60 -17.30 8.49
N PRO A 47 5.85 -16.92 8.09
CA PRO A 47 7.00 -17.10 8.97
C PRO A 47 6.86 -16.40 10.31
N PHE A 48 6.30 -15.18 10.33
CA PHE A 48 6.06 -14.44 11.56
C PHE A 48 5.06 -15.13 12.49
N CYS A 49 3.98 -15.68 11.95
CA CYS A 49 3.04 -16.51 12.70
C CYS A 49 3.73 -17.77 13.25
N SER A 50 4.59 -18.41 12.45
CA SER A 50 5.33 -19.60 12.87
C SER A 50 6.30 -19.30 14.02
N ASP A 51 6.97 -18.15 14.01
CA ASP A 51 7.83 -17.70 15.11
C ASP A 51 7.03 -17.48 16.42
N ASN A 52 5.70 -17.25 16.31
CA ASN A 52 4.78 -17.09 17.44
C ASN A 52 3.92 -18.35 17.69
N ASN A 53 4.41 -19.53 17.34
CA ASN A 53 3.79 -20.85 17.56
C ASN A 53 2.44 -21.06 16.83
N VAL A 54 2.14 -20.28 15.78
CA VAL A 54 0.99 -20.50 14.91
C VAL A 54 1.42 -21.33 13.71
N GLY A 55 0.84 -22.51 13.54
CA GLY A 55 1.21 -23.42 12.45
C GLY A 55 1.01 -22.79 11.05
N ALA A 56 1.91 -23.09 10.12
CA ALA A 56 1.93 -22.47 8.78
C ALA A 56 0.60 -22.64 8.01
N VAL A 57 -0.09 -23.78 8.15
CA VAL A 57 -1.40 -24.02 7.51
C VAL A 57 -2.46 -23.09 8.08
N VAL A 58 -2.45 -22.88 9.41
CA VAL A 58 -3.37 -21.94 10.08
C VAL A 58 -3.06 -20.51 9.65
N ALA A 59 -1.80 -20.11 9.60
CA ALA A 59 -1.39 -18.80 9.11
C ALA A 59 -1.81 -18.57 7.65
N ALA A 60 -1.65 -19.59 6.79
CA ALA A 60 -2.11 -19.53 5.40
C ALA A 60 -3.64 -19.35 5.29
N SER A 61 -4.42 -19.93 6.20
CA SER A 61 -5.88 -19.73 6.22
C SER A 61 -6.27 -18.29 6.57
N TYR A 62 -5.50 -17.58 7.41
CA TYR A 62 -5.69 -16.15 7.64
C TYR A 62 -5.35 -15.31 6.41
N LEU A 63 -4.31 -15.67 5.63
CA LEU A 63 -4.05 -15.00 4.34
C LEU A 63 -5.20 -15.21 3.35
N ALA A 64 -5.79 -16.41 3.31
CA ALA A 64 -6.97 -16.66 2.48
C ALA A 64 -8.17 -15.81 2.93
N LEU A 65 -8.40 -15.71 4.25
CA LEU A 65 -9.43 -14.83 4.82
C LEU A 65 -9.18 -13.37 4.45
N MET A 66 -7.94 -12.88 4.56
CA MET A 66 -7.55 -11.55 4.11
C MET A 66 -7.87 -11.34 2.62
N GLY A 67 -7.66 -12.35 1.76
CA GLY A 67 -7.98 -12.29 0.34
C GLY A 67 -9.48 -12.05 0.08
N ILE A 68 -10.38 -12.69 0.85
CA ILE A 68 -11.82 -12.49 0.77
C ILE A 68 -12.18 -11.04 1.14
N PHE A 69 -11.67 -10.57 2.29
CA PHE A 69 -11.95 -9.20 2.75
C PHE A 69 -11.27 -8.14 1.90
N ASN A 70 -10.13 -8.45 1.27
CA ASN A 70 -9.48 -7.56 0.31
C ASN A 70 -10.36 -7.31 -0.93
N PHE A 71 -11.06 -8.33 -1.42
CA PHE A 71 -12.03 -8.14 -2.50
C PHE A 71 -13.15 -7.16 -2.09
N LEU A 72 -13.74 -7.36 -0.90
CA LEU A 72 -14.78 -6.47 -0.36
C LEU A 72 -14.24 -5.04 -0.11
N GLY A 73 -13.05 -4.93 0.47
CA GLY A 73 -12.39 -3.66 0.74
C GLY A 73 -12.09 -2.86 -0.52
N THR A 74 -11.62 -3.54 -1.57
CA THR A 74 -11.32 -2.90 -2.87
C THR A 74 -12.58 -2.35 -3.53
N LEU A 75 -13.69 -3.13 -3.55
CA LEU A 75 -14.98 -2.66 -4.06
C LEU A 75 -15.51 -1.48 -3.25
N GLY A 76 -15.47 -1.60 -1.92
CA GLY A 76 -15.89 -0.53 -1.01
C GLY A 76 -15.06 0.74 -1.19
N SER A 77 -13.73 0.59 -1.32
CA SER A 77 -12.83 1.73 -1.57
C SER A 77 -13.09 2.40 -2.92
N GLY A 78 -13.38 1.62 -3.97
CA GLY A 78 -13.80 2.17 -5.26
C GLY A 78 -15.04 3.05 -5.13
N TRP A 79 -16.08 2.53 -4.46
CA TRP A 79 -17.32 3.27 -4.21
C TRP A 79 -17.11 4.53 -3.34
N LEU A 80 -16.27 4.45 -2.31
CA LEU A 80 -15.89 5.60 -1.48
C LEU A 80 -15.10 6.64 -2.26
N SER A 81 -14.17 6.19 -3.12
CA SER A 81 -13.35 7.04 -3.97
C SER A 81 -14.17 7.89 -4.93
N ASP A 82 -15.37 7.41 -5.34
CA ASP A 82 -16.30 8.16 -6.18
C ASP A 82 -17.04 9.28 -5.43
N ARG A 83 -17.15 9.19 -4.11
CA ARG A 83 -18.00 10.07 -3.29
C ARG A 83 -17.24 10.99 -2.36
N PHE A 84 -16.06 10.58 -1.93
CA PHE A 84 -15.29 11.28 -0.91
C PHE A 84 -13.96 11.79 -1.44
N ASN A 85 -13.33 12.68 -0.69
CA ASN A 85 -12.00 13.21 -1.03
C ASN A 85 -10.94 12.10 -0.95
N ASN A 86 -10.30 11.80 -2.08
CA ASN A 86 -9.35 10.69 -2.20
C ASN A 86 -8.08 10.87 -1.35
N TYR A 87 -7.66 12.10 -1.06
CA TYR A 87 -6.57 12.37 -0.12
C TYR A 87 -6.96 11.97 1.31
N ASN A 88 -8.20 12.25 1.72
CA ASN A 88 -8.69 11.85 3.03
C ASN A 88 -8.78 10.33 3.15
N LEU A 89 -9.28 9.66 2.12
CA LEU A 89 -9.35 8.20 2.08
C LEU A 89 -7.97 7.57 2.21
N LEU A 90 -6.98 8.04 1.44
CA LEU A 90 -5.61 7.57 1.54
C LEU A 90 -5.03 7.79 2.95
N ALA A 91 -5.23 8.98 3.54
CA ALA A 91 -4.74 9.26 4.88
C ALA A 91 -5.36 8.33 5.94
N ILE A 92 -6.66 8.03 5.82
CA ILE A 92 -7.34 7.08 6.72
C ILE A 92 -6.79 5.66 6.52
N TYR A 93 -6.68 5.18 5.29
CA TYR A 93 -6.17 3.83 4.99
C TYR A 93 -4.73 3.65 5.50
N TYR A 94 -3.81 4.57 5.20
CA TYR A 94 -2.45 4.49 5.72
C TYR A 94 -2.41 4.59 7.24
N GLY A 95 -3.21 5.46 7.86
CA GLY A 95 -3.28 5.57 9.31
C GLY A 95 -3.74 4.29 9.99
N LEU A 96 -4.82 3.69 9.49
CA LEU A 96 -5.36 2.43 10.01
C LEU A 96 -4.41 1.25 9.76
N ARG A 97 -3.79 1.19 8.59
CA ARG A 97 -2.75 0.19 8.26
C ARG A 97 -1.56 0.30 9.22
N GLY A 98 -1.06 1.51 9.44
CA GLY A 98 0.06 1.74 10.36
C GLY A 98 -0.25 1.26 11.77
N LEU A 99 -1.44 1.58 12.29
CA LEU A 99 -1.90 1.09 13.60
C LEU A 99 -1.97 -0.43 13.66
N SER A 100 -2.54 -1.07 12.63
CA SER A 100 -2.72 -2.52 12.60
C SER A 100 -1.38 -3.28 12.54
N LEU A 101 -0.40 -2.75 11.79
CA LEU A 101 0.94 -3.34 11.68
C LEU A 101 1.74 -3.20 12.97
N ILE A 102 1.60 -2.08 13.69
CA ILE A 102 2.24 -1.90 14.99
C ILE A 102 1.56 -2.77 16.05
N TRP A 103 0.23 -2.92 15.97
CA TRP A 103 -0.52 -3.69 16.95
C TRP A 103 -0.25 -5.19 16.88
N LEU A 104 -0.12 -5.76 15.67
CA LEU A 104 -0.01 -7.21 15.46
C LEU A 104 1.13 -7.88 16.23
N PRO A 105 2.39 -7.35 16.26
CA PRO A 105 3.47 -7.97 17.01
C PRO A 105 3.26 -8.03 18.54
N TYR A 106 2.36 -7.22 19.08
CA TYR A 106 2.03 -7.15 20.50
C TYR A 106 0.72 -7.88 20.84
N SER A 107 0.10 -8.56 19.86
CA SER A 107 -1.09 -9.37 20.08
C SER A 107 -0.70 -10.76 20.64
N ASP A 108 -1.68 -11.46 21.25
CA ASP A 108 -1.47 -12.79 21.82
C ASP A 108 -1.40 -13.90 20.76
N PHE A 109 -1.52 -13.59 19.47
CA PHE A 109 -1.58 -14.55 18.35
C PHE A 109 -2.65 -15.64 18.52
N ASP A 110 -3.68 -15.35 19.31
CA ASP A 110 -4.85 -16.21 19.47
C ASP A 110 -5.80 -16.13 18.25
N VAL A 111 -6.74 -17.05 18.19
CA VAL A 111 -7.70 -17.14 17.06
C VAL A 111 -8.50 -15.86 16.90
N PHE A 112 -8.90 -15.22 18.00
CA PHE A 112 -9.70 -13.99 17.93
C PHE A 112 -8.89 -12.82 17.38
N SER A 113 -7.71 -12.57 17.93
CA SER A 113 -6.83 -11.47 17.52
C SER A 113 -6.40 -11.59 16.06
N LEU A 114 -5.99 -12.79 15.63
CA LEU A 114 -5.59 -13.02 14.25
C LEU A 114 -6.75 -12.92 13.26
N THR A 115 -7.94 -13.42 13.64
CA THR A 115 -9.14 -13.28 12.80
C THR A 115 -9.52 -11.82 12.63
N LEU A 116 -9.60 -11.07 13.74
CA LEU A 116 -9.93 -9.65 13.70
C LEU A 116 -8.93 -8.87 12.86
N TRP A 117 -7.63 -9.12 13.04
CA TRP A 117 -6.57 -8.48 12.27
C TRP A 117 -6.65 -8.84 10.79
N ALA A 118 -6.87 -10.12 10.44
CA ALA A 118 -6.96 -10.58 9.06
C ALA A 118 -8.14 -9.95 8.32
N ILE A 119 -9.29 -9.80 8.98
CA ILE A 119 -10.47 -9.10 8.43
C ILE A 119 -10.12 -7.62 8.18
N PHE A 120 -9.62 -6.95 9.21
CA PHE A 120 -9.32 -5.53 9.17
C PHE A 120 -8.23 -5.18 8.16
N PHE A 121 -7.10 -5.90 8.21
CA PHE A 121 -6.00 -5.70 7.28
C PHE A 121 -6.38 -6.11 5.86
N GLY A 122 -7.20 -7.15 5.70
CA GLY A 122 -7.75 -7.57 4.41
C GLY A 122 -8.57 -6.46 3.75
N LEU A 123 -9.48 -5.83 4.48
CA LEU A 123 -10.27 -4.70 3.97
C LEU A 123 -9.40 -3.53 3.49
N ASP A 124 -8.24 -3.34 4.12
CA ASP A 124 -7.31 -2.25 3.79
C ASP A 124 -6.23 -2.63 2.75
N PHE A 125 -5.97 -3.92 2.51
CA PHE A 125 -4.78 -4.41 1.79
C PHE A 125 -4.55 -3.72 0.43
N ILE A 126 -5.59 -3.65 -0.43
CA ILE A 126 -5.56 -2.98 -1.74
C ILE A 126 -6.43 -1.71 -1.76
N ALA A 127 -7.06 -1.35 -0.65
CA ALA A 127 -7.99 -0.22 -0.59
C ALA A 127 -7.35 1.14 -0.98
N THR A 128 -6.03 1.26 -0.94
CA THR A 128 -5.30 2.46 -1.38
C THR A 128 -5.21 2.60 -2.89
N VAL A 129 -5.45 1.54 -3.68
CA VAL A 129 -5.32 1.54 -5.15
C VAL A 129 -6.38 2.42 -5.83
N PRO A 130 -7.71 2.25 -5.57
CA PRO A 130 -8.73 3.04 -6.25
C PRO A 130 -8.53 4.57 -6.10
N PRO A 131 -8.32 5.12 -4.88
CA PRO A 131 -8.10 6.55 -4.73
C PRO A 131 -6.78 7.02 -5.38
N THR A 132 -5.72 6.20 -5.39
CA THR A 132 -4.45 6.54 -6.06
C THR A 132 -4.62 6.62 -7.57
N VAL A 133 -5.28 5.63 -8.19
CA VAL A 133 -5.61 5.63 -9.63
C VAL A 133 -6.44 6.86 -9.99
N ARG A 134 -7.45 7.17 -9.18
CA ARG A 134 -8.31 8.31 -9.42
C ARG A 134 -7.58 9.65 -9.31
N LEU A 135 -6.70 9.81 -8.33
CA LEU A 135 -5.87 11.02 -8.21
C LEU A 135 -4.91 11.14 -9.41
N ALA A 136 -4.28 10.05 -9.83
CA ALA A 136 -3.43 10.06 -11.02
C ALA A 136 -4.23 10.43 -12.28
N GLY A 137 -5.41 9.86 -12.48
CA GLY A 137 -6.30 10.19 -13.60
C GLY A 137 -6.77 11.63 -13.59
N ASN A 138 -7.20 12.13 -12.43
CA ASN A 138 -7.70 13.50 -12.27
C ASN A 138 -6.61 14.56 -12.49
N PHE A 139 -5.36 14.24 -12.17
CA PHE A 139 -4.27 15.22 -12.26
C PHE A 139 -3.53 15.16 -13.60
N PHE A 140 -3.31 13.98 -14.14
CA PHE A 140 -2.56 13.77 -15.39
C PHE A 140 -3.45 13.55 -16.62
N GLY A 141 -4.77 13.49 -16.42
CA GLY A 141 -5.77 13.30 -17.47
C GLY A 141 -5.95 11.86 -17.93
N PRO A 142 -6.95 11.60 -18.78
CA PRO A 142 -7.38 10.24 -19.13
C PRO A 142 -6.35 9.47 -19.98
N ILE A 143 -5.47 10.17 -20.71
CA ILE A 143 -4.47 9.53 -21.57
C ILE A 143 -3.17 9.27 -20.80
N LYS A 144 -2.63 10.30 -20.11
CA LYS A 144 -1.36 10.19 -19.38
C LYS A 144 -1.52 9.52 -17.99
N GLY A 145 -2.68 9.66 -17.35
CA GLY A 145 -2.94 9.14 -16.00
C GLY A 145 -2.63 7.65 -15.83
N PRO A 146 -3.12 6.76 -16.70
CA PRO A 146 -2.79 5.33 -16.64
C PRO A 146 -1.30 5.04 -16.80
N ILE A 147 -0.59 5.77 -17.66
CA ILE A 147 0.85 5.62 -17.86
C ILE A 147 1.62 6.05 -16.60
N VAL A 148 1.26 7.20 -16.04
CA VAL A 148 1.86 7.71 -14.81
C VAL A 148 1.57 6.78 -13.64
N PHE A 149 0.34 6.24 -13.56
CA PHE A 149 0.01 5.24 -12.54
C PHE A 149 0.88 3.98 -12.67
N GLY A 150 1.21 3.55 -13.89
CA GLY A 150 2.15 2.43 -14.10
C GLY A 150 3.52 2.68 -13.44
N TRP A 151 4.05 3.90 -13.51
CA TRP A 151 5.29 4.29 -12.84
C TRP A 151 5.14 4.36 -11.31
N ILE A 152 4.02 4.88 -10.82
CA ILE A 152 3.66 4.86 -9.39
C ILE A 152 3.58 3.41 -8.90
N PHE A 153 2.98 2.51 -9.69
CA PHE A 153 2.90 1.10 -9.36
C PHE A 153 4.28 0.40 -9.36
N ALA A 154 5.19 0.81 -10.25
CA ALA A 154 6.57 0.32 -10.23
C ALA A 154 7.27 0.67 -8.90
N SER A 155 7.02 1.85 -8.33
CA SER A 155 7.54 2.21 -7.01
C SER A 155 6.99 1.32 -5.89
N HIS A 156 5.73 0.90 -5.98
CA HIS A 156 5.13 -0.07 -5.05
C HIS A 156 5.87 -1.42 -5.09
N GLN A 157 6.17 -1.92 -6.28
CA GLN A 157 6.91 -3.18 -6.43
C GLN A 157 8.33 -3.07 -5.87
N PHE A 158 8.97 -1.91 -6.07
CA PHE A 158 10.28 -1.64 -5.50
C PHE A 158 10.22 -1.57 -3.95
N GLY A 159 9.21 -0.90 -3.39
CA GLY A 159 8.96 -0.88 -1.94
C GLY A 159 8.75 -2.29 -1.37
N SER A 160 7.98 -3.10 -2.08
CA SER A 160 7.74 -4.50 -1.72
C SER A 160 9.03 -5.32 -1.68
N ALA A 161 9.88 -5.19 -2.70
CA ALA A 161 11.16 -5.89 -2.78
C ALA A 161 12.12 -5.47 -1.66
N VAL A 162 12.23 -4.17 -1.39
CA VAL A 162 13.05 -3.63 -0.30
C VAL A 162 12.60 -4.17 1.05
N ALA A 163 11.29 -4.18 1.31
CA ALA A 163 10.77 -4.66 2.58
C ALA A 163 10.89 -6.17 2.75
N ALA A 164 10.68 -6.93 1.68
CA ALA A 164 10.85 -8.39 1.71
C ALA A 164 12.29 -8.77 2.06
N PHE A 165 13.26 -8.09 1.43
CA PHE A 165 14.68 -8.31 1.74
C PHE A 165 15.04 -7.85 3.16
N ALA A 166 14.69 -6.60 3.53
CA ALA A 166 15.04 -6.04 4.82
C ALA A 166 14.41 -6.77 6.00
N ALA A 167 13.19 -7.30 5.86
CA ALA A 167 12.54 -8.09 6.91
C ALA A 167 13.22 -9.45 7.09
N GLY A 168 13.65 -10.09 6.02
CA GLY A 168 14.46 -11.32 6.08
C GLY A 168 15.76 -11.09 6.85
N GLU A 169 16.55 -10.09 6.43
CA GLU A 169 17.81 -9.70 7.11
C GLU A 169 17.58 -9.34 8.59
N THR A 170 16.49 -8.62 8.89
CA THR A 170 16.13 -8.28 10.28
C THR A 170 15.88 -9.54 11.09
N ARG A 171 15.10 -10.48 10.54
CA ARG A 171 14.79 -11.75 11.21
C ARG A 171 16.04 -12.57 11.45
N ASP A 172 16.96 -12.65 10.49
CA ASP A 172 18.20 -13.42 10.61
C ASP A 172 19.18 -12.81 11.61
N SER A 173 19.23 -11.47 11.71
CA SER A 173 20.14 -10.77 12.61
C SER A 173 19.63 -10.62 14.05
N VAL A 174 18.31 -10.36 14.23
CA VAL A 174 17.70 -10.04 15.55
C VAL A 174 16.79 -11.19 16.04
N LEU A 175 16.61 -12.24 15.24
CA LEU A 175 15.77 -13.42 15.50
C LEU A 175 14.29 -13.09 15.75
N THR A 176 13.80 -11.95 15.23
CA THR A 176 12.40 -11.55 15.32
C THR A 176 12.00 -10.62 14.17
N TYR A 177 10.74 -10.68 13.75
CA TYR A 177 10.14 -9.77 12.78
C TYR A 177 9.60 -8.47 13.39
N LEU A 178 9.57 -8.34 14.71
CA LEU A 178 8.98 -7.20 15.42
C LEU A 178 9.49 -5.84 14.89
N PRO A 179 10.81 -5.59 14.71
CA PRO A 179 11.27 -4.31 14.20
C PRO A 179 10.78 -4.03 12.78
N ALA A 180 10.70 -5.06 11.93
CA ALA A 180 10.25 -4.91 10.55
C ALA A 180 8.77 -4.48 10.48
N PHE A 181 7.88 -5.09 11.27
CA PHE A 181 6.47 -4.72 11.35
C PHE A 181 6.28 -3.31 11.93
N VAL A 182 7.03 -2.95 12.98
CA VAL A 182 6.95 -1.62 13.61
C VAL A 182 7.44 -0.53 12.64
N VAL A 183 8.55 -0.74 11.95
CA VAL A 183 9.08 0.21 10.96
C VAL A 183 8.11 0.36 9.78
N ALA A 184 7.54 -0.75 9.29
CA ALA A 184 6.53 -0.70 8.24
C ALA A 184 5.27 0.08 8.69
N GLY A 185 4.79 -0.16 9.91
CA GLY A 185 3.68 0.59 10.49
C GLY A 185 4.00 2.07 10.68
N ALA A 186 5.18 2.41 11.18
CA ALA A 186 5.64 3.79 11.34
C ALA A 186 5.75 4.52 9.98
N SER A 187 6.23 3.84 8.93
CA SER A 187 6.30 4.41 7.59
C SER A 187 4.93 4.81 7.04
N CYS A 188 3.85 4.10 7.41
CA CYS A 188 2.49 4.48 7.03
C CYS A 188 2.09 5.85 7.60
N PHE A 189 2.53 6.22 8.80
CA PHE A 189 2.28 7.57 9.34
C PHE A 189 3.08 8.64 8.60
N ILE A 190 4.27 8.31 8.06
CA ILE A 190 4.98 9.20 7.15
C ILE A 190 4.14 9.44 5.89
N ALA A 191 3.53 8.39 5.33
CA ALA A 191 2.62 8.54 4.19
C ALA A 191 1.43 9.46 4.53
N VAL A 192 0.83 9.33 5.72
CA VAL A 192 -0.24 10.24 6.18
C VAL A 192 0.25 11.69 6.20
N MET A 193 1.41 11.95 6.78
CA MET A 193 1.99 13.30 6.85
C MET A 193 2.26 13.89 5.47
N LEU A 194 2.70 13.08 4.51
CA LEU A 194 2.92 13.50 3.12
C LEU A 194 1.62 13.83 2.38
N ILE A 195 0.50 13.17 2.71
CA ILE A 195 -0.80 13.37 2.05
C ILE A 195 -1.51 14.62 2.57
N ILE A 196 -1.40 14.94 3.87
CA ILE A 196 -2.15 16.02 4.53
C ILE A 196 -2.05 17.37 3.80
N PRO A 197 -0.87 17.85 3.35
CA PRO A 197 -0.76 19.14 2.65
C PRO A 197 -1.56 19.22 1.36
N PHE A 198 -1.79 18.09 0.70
CA PHE A 198 -2.49 18.00 -0.59
C PHE A 198 -4.01 17.95 -0.47
N ARG A 199 -4.58 17.79 0.74
CA ARG A 199 -6.04 17.64 0.97
C ARG A 199 -6.88 18.80 0.42
N LYS A 200 -6.31 19.99 0.31
CA LYS A 200 -6.97 21.21 -0.20
C LYS A 200 -6.80 21.40 -1.71
N HIS A 201 -5.98 20.60 -2.38
CA HIS A 201 -5.81 20.68 -3.82
C HIS A 201 -7.08 20.19 -4.51
N LYS A 202 -7.77 21.10 -5.21
CA LYS A 202 -8.88 20.71 -6.09
C LYS A 202 -8.28 20.04 -7.32
N PRO A 203 -8.89 18.95 -7.83
CA PRO A 203 -8.50 18.39 -9.12
C PRO A 203 -8.61 19.50 -10.18
N VAL A 204 -7.68 19.52 -11.13
CA VAL A 204 -7.81 20.33 -12.34
C VAL A 204 -8.98 19.71 -13.11
N THR A 205 -10.15 20.28 -12.95
CA THR A 205 -11.32 19.92 -13.77
C THR A 205 -11.00 20.32 -15.21
N ALA A 206 -10.81 19.32 -16.07
CA ALA A 206 -10.82 19.50 -17.50
C ALA A 206 -12.26 19.76 -17.97
#